data_e5a2b13cb9792cfbb27eda79690fcd33
#
_entry.id   e5a2b13cb9792cfbb27eda79690fcd33
#
_cell.length_a   1.000
_cell.length_b   1.000
_cell.length_c   1.000
_cell.angle_alpha   90.00
_cell.angle_beta   90.00
_cell.angle_gamma   90.00
#
_symmetry.space_group_name_H-M   'P 1'
#
loop_
_entity.id
_entity.type
_entity.pdbx_description
1 polymer ?
#
loop_
_entity_poly.entity_id
_entity_poly.type
_entity_poly.pdbx_seq_one_letter_code
_entity_poly.pdbx_strand_id
1 'polypeptide(L)'
;MMLGNRIVLFFILMAIFSAVFAISAEANLPEEEVEMIMEEFESMVEGIDAFGIFLHNTALSLPMFIPGFGIIWGMFSAFSTGIAFAAIKSMNPLLEQIPALSILFMTPFGLMEVAAYSIAMSRSYMLIHKIIKK
;
A
#
# COMPACT_ATOMS: atom_id res chain seq x y z
N MET A 1 19.29 -3.73 -17.65
CA MET A 1 18.92 -2.43 -17.08
C MET A 1 20.02 -1.97 -16.13
N MET A 2 20.53 -0.79 -16.35
CA MET A 2 21.61 -0.19 -15.52
C MET A 2 21.09 0.07 -14.10
N LEU A 3 21.99 0.10 -13.11
CA LEU A 3 21.64 0.33 -11.71
C LEU A 3 20.84 1.63 -11.50
N GLY A 4 21.24 2.71 -12.17
CA GLY A 4 20.53 3.99 -12.11
C GLY A 4 19.08 3.89 -12.53
N ASN A 5 18.77 3.14 -13.57
CA ASN A 5 17.40 2.96 -14.04
C ASN A 5 16.51 2.17 -13.02
N ARG A 6 17.13 1.27 -12.24
CA ARG A 6 16.42 0.53 -11.19
C ARG A 6 16.06 1.43 -10.03
N ILE A 7 16.95 2.32 -9.64
CA ILE A 7 16.71 3.30 -8.58
C ILE A 7 15.62 4.28 -9.00
N VAL A 8 15.68 4.79 -10.23
CA VAL A 8 14.65 5.68 -10.76
C VAL A 8 13.29 4.98 -10.79
N LEU A 9 13.22 3.75 -11.27
CA LEU A 9 11.99 2.96 -11.30
C LEU A 9 11.40 2.75 -9.90
N PHE A 10 12.25 2.46 -8.91
CA PHE A 10 11.83 2.33 -7.51
C PHE A 10 11.15 3.62 -7.02
N PHE A 11 11.77 4.77 -7.22
CA PHE A 11 11.20 6.05 -6.79
C PHE A 11 9.94 6.44 -7.56
N ILE A 12 9.85 6.13 -8.86
CA ILE A 12 8.63 6.34 -9.64
C ILE A 12 7.47 5.51 -9.08
N LEU A 13 7.69 4.22 -8.83
CA LEU A 13 6.65 3.36 -8.29
C LEU A 13 6.27 3.74 -6.85
N MET A 14 7.24 4.17 -6.05
CA MET A 14 6.98 4.72 -4.72
C MET A 14 6.11 5.99 -4.78
N ALA A 15 6.39 6.89 -5.71
CA ALA A 15 5.59 8.10 -5.90
C ALA A 15 4.17 7.79 -6.37
N ILE A 16 4.01 6.85 -7.31
CA ILE A 16 2.68 6.43 -7.81
C ILE A 16 1.89 5.73 -6.69
N PHE A 17 2.51 4.82 -5.95
CA PHE A 17 1.89 4.16 -4.79
C PHE A 17 1.39 5.18 -3.77
N SER A 18 2.26 6.13 -3.42
CA SER A 18 1.93 7.18 -2.45
C SER A 18 0.80 8.09 -2.94
N ALA A 19 0.76 8.40 -4.24
CA ALA A 19 -0.31 9.20 -4.84
C ALA A 19 -1.65 8.43 -4.82
N VAL A 20 -1.66 7.16 -5.18
CA VAL A 20 -2.87 6.31 -5.13
C VAL A 20 -3.39 6.21 -3.70
N PHE A 21 -2.51 5.97 -2.74
CA PHE A 21 -2.84 5.94 -1.31
C PHE A 21 -3.44 7.27 -0.85
N ALA A 22 -2.79 8.40 -1.14
CA ALA A 22 -3.23 9.71 -0.71
C ALA A 22 -4.60 10.10 -1.29
N ILE A 23 -4.83 9.81 -2.57
CA ILE A 23 -6.10 10.11 -3.25
C ILE A 23 -7.22 9.24 -2.67
N SER A 24 -7.00 7.96 -2.48
CA SER A 24 -8.00 7.06 -1.90
C SER A 24 -8.29 7.35 -0.43
N ALA A 25 -7.31 7.83 0.32
CA ALA A 25 -7.46 8.24 1.72
C ALA A 25 -8.35 9.49 1.92
N GLU A 26 -8.59 10.26 0.87
CA GLU A 26 -9.49 11.41 0.89
C GLU A 26 -10.91 11.07 0.38
N ALA A 27 -11.22 9.81 0.17
CA ALA A 27 -12.54 9.37 -0.26
C ALA A 27 -13.61 9.66 0.81
N ASN A 28 -14.75 10.19 0.37
CA ASN A 28 -15.93 10.33 1.19
C ASN A 28 -16.76 9.05 1.09
N LEU A 29 -16.75 8.26 2.16
CA LEU A 29 -17.44 6.97 2.21
C LEU A 29 -18.82 7.14 2.88
N PRO A 30 -19.87 6.46 2.36
CA PRO A 30 -21.14 6.32 3.06
C PRO A 30 -20.96 5.62 4.41
N GLU A 31 -21.81 5.94 5.40
CA GLU A 31 -21.73 5.35 6.74
C GLU A 31 -21.76 3.82 6.73
N GLU A 32 -22.58 3.21 5.88
CA GLU A 32 -22.64 1.74 5.73
C GLU A 32 -21.30 1.13 5.27
N GLU A 33 -20.60 1.79 4.35
CA GLU A 33 -19.28 1.33 3.90
C GLU A 33 -18.22 1.51 4.98
N VAL A 34 -18.29 2.61 5.74
CA VAL A 34 -17.39 2.84 6.87
C VAL A 34 -17.56 1.75 7.92
N GLU A 35 -18.80 1.41 8.29
CA GLU A 35 -19.09 0.35 9.26
C GLU A 35 -18.56 -1.01 8.79
N MET A 36 -18.82 -1.39 7.54
CA MET A 36 -18.29 -2.66 6.98
C MET A 36 -16.76 -2.72 6.99
N ILE A 37 -16.11 -1.65 6.58
CA ILE A 37 -14.64 -1.59 6.56
C ILE A 37 -14.07 -1.67 7.97
N MET A 38 -14.70 -1.00 8.93
CA MET A 38 -14.26 -1.02 10.32
C MET A 38 -14.47 -2.38 10.97
N GLU A 39 -15.58 -3.05 10.73
CA GLU A 39 -15.83 -4.42 11.20
C GLU A 39 -14.79 -5.39 10.64
N GLU A 40 -14.48 -5.30 9.35
CA GLU A 40 -13.46 -6.12 8.72
C GLU A 40 -12.08 -5.83 9.31
N PHE A 41 -11.74 -4.56 9.49
CA PHE A 41 -10.47 -4.14 10.10
C PHE A 41 -10.34 -4.64 11.54
N GLU A 42 -11.37 -4.46 12.38
CA GLU A 42 -11.38 -4.94 13.76
C GLU A 42 -11.23 -6.46 13.83
N SER A 43 -11.91 -7.20 12.95
CA SER A 43 -11.76 -8.65 12.88
C SER A 43 -10.36 -9.12 12.50
N MET A 44 -9.66 -8.35 11.65
CA MET A 44 -8.29 -8.65 11.26
C MET A 44 -7.26 -8.35 12.36
N VAL A 45 -7.50 -7.29 13.16
CA VAL A 45 -6.53 -6.87 14.18
C VAL A 45 -6.82 -7.44 15.57
N GLU A 46 -8.00 -8.01 15.78
CA GLU A 46 -8.36 -8.63 17.05
C GLU A 46 -7.41 -9.80 17.38
N GLY A 47 -6.67 -9.66 18.47
CA GLY A 47 -5.71 -10.66 18.92
C GLY A 47 -4.46 -10.81 18.04
N ILE A 48 -4.24 -9.93 17.06
CA ILE A 48 -3.05 -9.97 16.22
C ILE A 48 -1.84 -9.44 16.99
N ASP A 49 -0.74 -10.18 16.97
CA ASP A 49 0.55 -9.79 17.52
C ASP A 49 1.48 -9.26 16.41
N ALA A 50 2.69 -8.85 16.79
CA ALA A 50 3.69 -8.35 15.84
C ALA A 50 4.05 -9.40 14.77
N PHE A 51 4.06 -10.68 15.12
CA PHE A 51 4.32 -11.77 14.17
C PHE A 51 3.16 -11.94 13.18
N GLY A 52 1.91 -11.82 13.65
CA GLY A 52 0.71 -11.84 12.80
C GLY A 52 0.70 -10.70 11.80
N ILE A 53 1.06 -9.48 12.21
CA ILE A 53 1.22 -8.32 11.33
C ILE A 53 2.29 -8.58 10.26
N PHE A 54 3.43 -9.13 10.68
CA PHE A 54 4.51 -9.49 9.75
C PHE A 54 4.06 -10.52 8.71
N LEU A 55 3.36 -11.57 9.13
CA LEU A 55 2.84 -12.59 8.23
C LEU A 55 1.81 -12.01 7.24
N HIS A 56 0.90 -11.17 7.72
CA HIS A 56 -0.10 -10.50 6.89
C HIS A 56 0.56 -9.63 5.80
N ASN A 57 1.48 -8.76 6.19
CA ASN A 57 2.19 -7.89 5.25
C ASN A 57 3.07 -8.67 4.27
N THR A 58 3.68 -9.76 4.72
CA THR A 58 4.44 -10.66 3.85
C THR A 58 3.53 -11.33 2.83
N ALA A 59 2.38 -11.87 3.25
CA ALA A 59 1.40 -12.48 2.35
C ALA A 59 0.89 -11.50 1.30
N LEU A 60 0.64 -10.24 1.67
CA LEU A 60 0.25 -9.18 0.73
C LEU A 60 1.36 -8.82 -0.26
N SER A 61 2.61 -8.85 0.17
CA SER A 61 3.75 -8.48 -0.68
C SER A 61 4.15 -9.56 -1.68
N LEU A 62 3.92 -10.85 -1.38
CA LEU A 62 4.33 -11.96 -2.24
C LEU A 62 3.76 -11.88 -3.67
N PRO A 63 2.46 -11.62 -3.90
CA PRO A 63 1.92 -11.48 -5.25
C PRO A 63 2.54 -10.33 -6.04
N MET A 64 3.10 -9.33 -5.35
CA MET A 64 3.74 -8.18 -6.01
C MET A 64 5.03 -8.57 -6.75
N PHE A 65 5.61 -9.74 -6.49
CA PHE A 65 6.78 -10.24 -7.21
C PHE A 65 6.42 -10.96 -8.52
N ILE A 66 5.14 -11.27 -8.75
CA ILE A 66 4.69 -11.92 -9.99
C ILE A 66 4.91 -10.96 -11.17
N PRO A 67 5.59 -11.40 -12.25
CA PRO A 67 5.92 -10.54 -13.39
C PRO A 67 4.69 -9.89 -14.01
N GLY A 68 4.65 -8.56 -14.05
CA GLY A 68 3.55 -7.76 -14.59
C GLY A 68 2.36 -7.62 -13.64
N PHE A 69 1.91 -8.69 -13.02
CA PHE A 69 0.79 -8.67 -12.07
C PHE A 69 1.10 -7.86 -10.81
N GLY A 70 2.35 -7.90 -10.36
CA GLY A 70 2.76 -7.27 -9.11
C GLY A 70 2.52 -5.76 -9.06
N ILE A 71 2.57 -5.06 -10.18
CA ILE A 71 2.27 -3.63 -10.24
C ILE A 71 0.79 -3.38 -9.97
N ILE A 72 -0.08 -4.15 -10.64
CA ILE A 72 -1.53 -4.05 -10.47
C ILE A 72 -1.92 -4.35 -9.03
N TRP A 73 -1.37 -5.41 -8.47
CA TRP A 73 -1.62 -5.81 -7.10
C TRP A 73 -1.11 -4.77 -6.09
N GLY A 74 0.07 -4.19 -6.33
CA GLY A 74 0.61 -3.12 -5.49
C GLY A 74 -0.24 -1.85 -5.52
N MET A 75 -0.75 -1.46 -6.69
CA MET A 75 -1.67 -0.32 -6.81
C MET A 75 -3.01 -0.58 -6.15
N PHE A 76 -3.53 -1.80 -6.28
CA PHE A 76 -4.74 -2.23 -5.57
C PHE A 76 -4.54 -2.19 -4.05
N SER A 77 -3.38 -2.64 -3.55
CA SER A 77 -3.05 -2.56 -2.12
C SER A 77 -2.96 -1.11 -1.64
N ALA A 78 -2.35 -0.20 -2.42
CA ALA A 78 -2.30 1.22 -2.11
C ALA A 78 -3.71 1.83 -2.01
N PHE A 79 -4.57 1.50 -2.97
CA PHE A 79 -5.96 1.95 -2.99
C PHE A 79 -6.74 1.43 -1.78
N SER A 80 -6.68 0.13 -1.52
CA SER A 80 -7.40 -0.51 -0.40
C SER A 80 -6.94 0.03 0.96
N THR A 81 -5.64 0.21 1.14
CA THR A 81 -5.08 0.80 2.37
C THR A 81 -5.53 2.26 2.53
N GLY A 82 -5.57 3.02 1.45
CA GLY A 82 -6.08 4.39 1.47
C GLY A 82 -7.56 4.46 1.84
N ILE A 83 -8.39 3.60 1.27
CA ILE A 83 -9.82 3.51 1.60
C ILE A 83 -10.03 3.12 3.07
N ALA A 84 -9.28 2.14 3.58
CA ALA A 84 -9.32 1.77 5.00
C ALA A 84 -8.93 2.96 5.90
N PHE A 85 -7.92 3.73 5.49
CA PHE A 85 -7.53 4.94 6.20
C PHE A 85 -8.61 6.02 6.14
N ALA A 86 -9.29 6.20 5.01
CA ALA A 86 -10.44 7.12 4.89
C ALA A 86 -11.56 6.75 5.87
N ALA A 87 -11.86 5.46 6.02
CA ALA A 87 -12.85 4.98 6.99
C ALA A 87 -12.43 5.29 8.44
N ILE A 88 -11.19 5.00 8.81
CA ILE A 88 -10.64 5.29 10.14
C ILE A 88 -10.67 6.80 10.42
N LYS A 89 -10.30 7.61 9.43
CA LYS A 89 -10.29 9.07 9.52
C LYS A 89 -11.68 9.64 9.75
N SER A 90 -12.71 9.12 9.09
CA SER A 90 -14.09 9.57 9.24
C SER A 90 -14.67 9.32 10.64
N MET A 91 -14.15 8.32 11.35
CA MET A 91 -14.56 7.99 12.72
C MET A 91 -13.73 8.73 13.79
N ASN A 92 -12.63 9.34 13.41
CA ASN A 92 -11.74 10.03 14.36
C ASN A 92 -11.41 11.45 13.88
N PRO A 93 -12.10 12.47 14.42
CA PRO A 93 -11.88 13.88 14.02
C PRO A 93 -10.45 14.38 14.17
N LEU A 94 -9.64 13.78 15.05
CA LEU A 94 -8.24 14.15 15.22
C LEU A 94 -7.40 13.74 14.00
N LEU A 95 -7.78 12.67 13.33
CA LEU A 95 -7.09 12.17 12.15
C LEU A 95 -7.49 12.93 10.88
N GLU A 96 -8.65 13.58 10.85
CA GLU A 96 -9.07 14.42 9.71
C GLU A 96 -8.09 15.56 9.42
N GLN A 97 -7.41 16.05 10.46
CA GLN A 97 -6.46 17.16 10.34
C GLN A 97 -5.05 16.68 9.91
N ILE A 98 -4.80 15.39 9.89
CA ILE A 98 -3.49 14.82 9.57
C ILE A 98 -3.46 14.41 8.09
N PRO A 99 -2.55 14.96 7.28
CA PRO A 99 -2.38 14.51 5.89
C PRO A 99 -2.04 13.03 5.83
N ALA A 100 -2.69 12.28 4.95
CA ALA A 100 -2.47 10.85 4.78
C ALA A 100 -0.99 10.50 4.50
N LEU A 101 -0.31 11.31 3.69
CA LEU A 101 1.12 11.13 3.40
C LEU A 101 2.00 11.26 4.65
N SER A 102 1.61 12.07 5.63
CA SER A 102 2.35 12.19 6.89
C SER A 102 2.35 10.86 7.64
N ILE A 103 1.22 10.17 7.69
CA ILE A 103 1.15 8.84 8.32
C ILE A 103 1.99 7.83 7.57
N LEU A 104 1.94 7.84 6.25
CA LEU A 104 2.71 6.91 5.42
C LEU A 104 4.23 7.08 5.57
N PHE A 105 4.73 8.32 5.59
CA PHE A 105 6.16 8.61 5.59
C PHE A 105 6.77 8.93 6.96
N MET A 106 5.97 9.34 7.93
CA MET A 106 6.46 9.70 9.27
C MET A 106 6.31 8.57 10.29
N THR A 107 5.61 7.49 9.95
CA THR A 107 5.57 6.29 10.77
C THR A 107 6.59 5.26 10.26
N PRO A 108 7.33 4.55 11.15
CA PRO A 108 8.26 3.50 10.74
C PRO A 108 7.57 2.40 9.92
N PHE A 109 6.35 2.02 10.29
CA PHE A 109 5.57 1.00 9.59
C PHE A 109 5.19 1.43 8.18
N GLY A 110 4.64 2.62 8.01
CA GLY A 110 4.25 3.14 6.71
C GLY A 110 5.44 3.29 5.77
N LEU A 111 6.57 3.80 6.26
CA LEU A 111 7.78 3.95 5.47
C LEU A 111 8.36 2.60 5.03
N MET A 112 8.41 1.61 5.94
CA MET A 112 8.87 0.26 5.62
C MET A 112 7.96 -0.42 4.60
N GLU A 113 6.65 -0.26 4.76
CA GLU A 113 5.65 -0.85 3.87
C GLU A 113 5.75 -0.27 2.46
N VAL A 114 5.76 1.05 2.32
CA VAL A 114 5.87 1.70 1.00
C VAL A 114 7.19 1.36 0.30
N ALA A 115 8.28 1.26 1.04
CA ALA A 115 9.58 0.86 0.50
C ALA A 115 9.56 -0.60 0.03
N ALA A 116 9.05 -1.52 0.83
CA ALA A 116 8.95 -2.94 0.50
C ALA A 116 8.08 -3.19 -0.74
N TYR A 117 6.91 -2.56 -0.82
CA TYR A 117 6.00 -2.69 -1.95
C TYR A 117 6.57 -2.08 -3.22
N SER A 118 7.26 -0.94 -3.11
CA SER A 118 7.93 -0.32 -4.26
C SER A 118 9.07 -1.18 -4.80
N ILE A 119 9.83 -1.86 -3.93
CA ILE A 119 10.84 -2.84 -4.33
C ILE A 119 10.19 -4.00 -5.07
N ALA A 120 9.14 -4.59 -4.52
CA ALA A 120 8.44 -5.73 -5.11
C ALA A 120 7.85 -5.39 -6.49
N MET A 121 7.15 -4.26 -6.60
CA MET A 121 6.61 -3.78 -7.88
C MET A 121 7.70 -3.48 -8.91
N SER A 122 8.81 -2.86 -8.50
CA SER A 122 9.93 -2.60 -9.40
C SER A 122 10.56 -3.90 -9.92
N ARG A 123 10.60 -4.92 -9.08
CA ARG A 123 11.07 -6.24 -9.45
C ARG A 123 10.13 -6.92 -10.45
N SER A 124 8.83 -6.84 -10.21
CA SER A 124 7.79 -7.31 -11.13
C SER A 124 7.93 -6.69 -12.52
N TYR A 125 8.09 -5.36 -12.58
CA TYR A 125 8.32 -4.63 -13.82
C TYR A 125 9.57 -5.12 -14.56
N MET A 126 10.68 -5.23 -13.85
CA MET A 126 11.94 -5.67 -14.46
C MET A 126 11.87 -7.10 -15.01
N LEU A 127 11.12 -7.97 -14.33
CA LEU A 127 10.95 -9.36 -14.77
C LEU A 127 10.11 -9.44 -16.04
N ILE A 128 8.96 -8.76 -16.08
CA ILE A 128 8.12 -8.77 -17.28
C ILE A 128 8.83 -8.12 -18.48
N HIS A 129 9.57 -7.05 -18.25
CA HIS A 129 10.36 -6.39 -19.29
C HIS A 129 11.44 -7.31 -19.90
N LYS A 130 12.07 -8.14 -19.07
CA LYS A 130 13.03 -9.15 -19.55
C LYS A 130 12.35 -10.28 -20.34
N ILE A 131 11.14 -10.67 -19.95
CA ILE A 131 10.40 -11.72 -20.64
C ILE A 131 9.96 -11.25 -22.04
N ILE A 132 9.47 -10.02 -22.14
CA ILE A 132 8.98 -9.46 -23.41
C ILE A 132 10.13 -9.17 -24.39
N LYS A 133 11.31 -8.80 -23.89
CA LYS A 133 12.48 -8.50 -24.74
C LYS A 133 13.27 -9.73 -25.20
N LYS A 134 12.91 -10.93 -24.80
CA LYS A 134 13.48 -12.18 -25.33
C LYS A 134 12.80 -12.58 -26.61
#